data_69df571eae7df2e2c93143ac62e10049
#
_entry.id   69df571eae7df2e2c93143ac62e10049
#
_cell.length_a   1.000
_cell.length_b   1.000
_cell.length_c   1.000
_cell.angle_alpha   90.00
_cell.angle_beta   90.00
_cell.angle_gamma   90.00
#
_symmetry.space_group_name_H-M   'P 1'
#
loop_
_entity.id
_entity.type
_entity.pdbx_description
1 polymer ?
#
loop_
_entity_poly.entity_id
_entity_poly.type
_entity_poly.pdbx_seq_one_letter_code
_entity_poly.pdbx_strand_id
1 'polypeptide(L)'
;MNKVIISIVLVVAIAMLFFGNLVWGSVNIPYGEVVGILMGNQTVSDTYGYIILESRLPQAITALLSGAALATSGLLLQTAFRNPLAGPDVFGISSGAGLAVAIVMLAFGGNISLDHLSLGFLDGECGYAIGGFMAILVSAFAGAMLVMGIITAFSAIVRSYTVLLIIGLMVGYLAGSAISLLNFFSTAEGVKSYLIWGMGSFGNVSMGEVRWFVPFTILGLLASLLLIKPLNALLLGEQYAENLGFPIRKLRIALLVITGMLAAVVTAFCGPIAFIGLATPHIARLLVGTENHRPLLPVTMLMGAAIALLCNLLCSLPSDGGIIPLNAVTPLFGAPVIIYILVRRQ
;
A
#
# COMPACT_ATOMS: atom_id res chain seq x y z
N MET A 1 -4.32 22.37 18.05
CA MET A 1 -4.54 22.97 16.72
C MET A 1 -5.95 22.58 16.24
N ASN A 2 -6.70 23.49 15.62
CA ASN A 2 -8.06 23.16 15.15
C ASN A 2 -7.98 22.03 14.09
N LYS A 3 -8.77 20.96 14.25
CA LYS A 3 -8.73 19.77 13.39
C LYS A 3 -8.98 20.11 11.91
N VAL A 4 -9.78 21.14 11.66
CA VAL A 4 -10.04 21.67 10.31
C VAL A 4 -8.77 22.28 9.71
N ILE A 5 -8.00 23.03 10.49
CA ILE A 5 -6.74 23.65 10.03
C ILE A 5 -5.73 22.54 9.65
N ILE A 6 -5.63 21.47 10.46
CA ILE A 6 -4.75 20.32 10.14
C ILE A 6 -5.12 19.72 8.78
N SER A 7 -6.41 19.48 8.55
CA SER A 7 -6.87 18.91 7.28
C SER A 7 -6.59 19.83 6.09
N ILE A 8 -6.80 21.13 6.24
CA ILE A 8 -6.49 22.12 5.19
C ILE A 8 -5.00 22.15 4.88
N VAL A 9 -4.14 22.18 5.89
CA VAL A 9 -2.68 22.18 5.73
C VAL A 9 -2.23 20.90 5.01
N LEU A 10 -2.79 19.74 5.37
CA LEU A 10 -2.47 18.48 4.71
C LEU A 10 -2.93 18.46 3.24
N VAL A 11 -4.12 18.97 2.94
CA VAL A 11 -4.60 19.04 1.54
C VAL A 11 -3.70 19.96 0.71
N VAL A 12 -3.29 21.09 1.25
CA VAL A 12 -2.34 22.01 0.56
C VAL A 12 -0.98 21.31 0.38
N ALA A 13 -0.47 20.64 1.40
CA ALA A 13 0.78 19.87 1.31
C ALA A 13 0.70 18.74 0.26
N ILE A 14 -0.41 18.01 0.21
CA ILE A 14 -0.66 16.99 -0.80
C ILE A 14 -0.67 17.60 -2.21
N ALA A 15 -1.36 18.71 -2.40
CA ALA A 15 -1.39 19.39 -3.70
C ALA A 15 0.02 19.83 -4.15
N MET A 16 0.81 20.41 -3.24
CA MET A 16 2.20 20.80 -3.51
C MET A 16 3.09 19.58 -3.82
N LEU A 17 2.99 18.51 -3.03
CA LEU A 17 3.77 17.30 -3.25
C LEU A 17 3.35 16.58 -4.53
N PHE A 18 2.06 16.54 -4.83
CA PHE A 18 1.54 15.96 -6.07
C PHE A 18 2.08 16.71 -7.29
N PHE A 19 1.99 18.04 -7.27
CA PHE A 19 2.58 18.87 -8.34
C PHE A 19 4.10 18.70 -8.40
N GLY A 20 4.79 18.62 -7.27
CA GLY A 20 6.22 18.31 -7.19
C GLY A 20 6.58 16.99 -7.89
N ASN A 21 5.78 15.95 -7.69
CA ASN A 21 5.98 14.65 -8.36
C ASN A 21 5.77 14.71 -9.89
N LEU A 22 4.98 15.65 -10.39
CA LEU A 22 4.82 15.87 -11.84
C LEU A 22 6.01 16.64 -12.44
N VAL A 23 6.57 17.57 -11.68
CA VAL A 23 7.67 18.43 -12.13
C VAL A 23 9.04 17.77 -12.00
N TRP A 24 9.34 17.24 -10.79
CA TRP A 24 10.63 16.63 -10.50
C TRP A 24 10.65 15.14 -10.86
N GLY A 25 11.75 14.70 -11.44
CA GLY A 25 11.98 13.31 -11.85
C GLY A 25 13.31 13.18 -12.59
N SER A 26 13.59 12.00 -13.14
CA SER A 26 14.84 11.69 -13.85
C SER A 26 15.11 12.57 -15.08
N VAL A 27 14.05 13.16 -15.67
CA VAL A 27 14.14 14.10 -16.80
C VAL A 27 13.69 15.47 -16.32
N ASN A 28 14.52 16.49 -16.53
CA ASN A 28 14.16 17.87 -16.23
C ASN A 28 13.19 18.43 -17.27
N ILE A 29 11.96 18.69 -16.88
CA ILE A 29 10.92 19.30 -17.73
C ILE A 29 10.64 20.70 -17.18
N PRO A 30 10.68 21.74 -18.03
CA PRO A 30 10.37 23.12 -17.62
C PRO A 30 8.97 23.24 -17.03
N TYR A 31 8.81 24.02 -15.96
CA TYR A 31 7.52 24.21 -15.26
C TYR A 31 6.39 24.65 -16.21
N GLY A 32 6.70 25.55 -17.15
CA GLY A 32 5.72 26.05 -18.12
C GLY A 32 5.16 24.95 -19.03
N GLU A 33 5.99 23.96 -19.39
CA GLU A 33 5.56 22.83 -20.22
C GLU A 33 4.69 21.86 -19.41
N VAL A 34 5.02 21.58 -18.14
CA VAL A 34 4.18 20.76 -17.26
C VAL A 34 2.77 21.35 -17.14
N VAL A 35 2.68 22.66 -16.88
CA VAL A 35 1.39 23.37 -16.79
C VAL A 35 0.68 23.36 -18.16
N GLY A 36 1.41 23.59 -19.26
CA GLY A 36 0.86 23.55 -20.62
C GLY A 36 0.25 22.20 -20.98
N ILE A 37 0.93 21.07 -20.64
CA ILE A 37 0.44 19.71 -20.85
C ILE A 37 -0.83 19.46 -20.04
N LEU A 38 -0.85 19.86 -18.77
CA LEU A 38 -2.02 19.68 -17.90
C LEU A 38 -3.23 20.52 -18.35
N MET A 39 -2.97 21.64 -19.05
CA MET A 39 -4.02 22.51 -19.64
C MET A 39 -4.41 22.08 -21.09
N GLY A 40 -3.79 21.02 -21.64
CA GLY A 40 -4.11 20.51 -22.98
C GLY A 40 -3.50 21.33 -24.13
N ASN A 41 -2.43 22.10 -23.90
CA ASN A 41 -1.74 22.84 -24.96
C ASN A 41 -0.98 21.89 -25.89
N GLN A 42 -1.32 21.91 -27.18
CA GLN A 42 -0.72 21.05 -28.23
C GLN A 42 0.67 21.53 -28.70
N THR A 43 1.22 22.61 -28.19
CA THR A 43 2.52 23.16 -28.59
C THR A 43 3.71 22.56 -27.86
N VAL A 44 3.46 21.61 -26.98
CA VAL A 44 4.48 20.96 -26.14
C VAL A 44 5.03 19.72 -26.87
N SER A 45 6.30 19.40 -26.65
CA SER A 45 6.94 18.19 -27.16
C SER A 45 6.15 16.93 -26.79
N ASP A 46 5.81 16.08 -27.79
CA ASP A 46 5.11 14.79 -27.58
C ASP A 46 5.81 13.90 -26.55
N THR A 47 7.14 13.97 -26.48
CA THR A 47 7.95 13.22 -25.51
C THR A 47 7.66 13.64 -24.08
N TYR A 48 7.54 14.95 -23.80
CA TYR A 48 7.25 15.44 -22.45
C TYR A 48 5.80 15.13 -22.06
N GLY A 49 4.87 15.22 -23.03
CA GLY A 49 3.48 14.81 -22.83
C GLY A 49 3.37 13.36 -22.41
N TYR A 50 4.09 12.47 -23.09
CA TYR A 50 4.13 11.04 -22.75
C TYR A 50 4.71 10.80 -21.34
N ILE A 51 5.85 11.42 -21.00
CA ILE A 51 6.48 11.26 -19.67
C ILE A 51 5.54 11.71 -18.55
N ILE A 52 4.84 12.83 -18.75
CA ILE A 52 3.95 13.37 -17.71
C ILE A 52 2.67 12.54 -17.60
N LEU A 53 2.00 12.24 -18.70
CA LEU A 53 0.67 11.61 -18.67
C LEU A 53 0.73 10.09 -18.47
N GLU A 54 1.74 9.42 -19.05
CA GLU A 54 1.82 7.95 -19.01
C GLU A 54 2.80 7.41 -17.96
N SER A 55 3.64 8.27 -17.33
CA SER A 55 4.58 7.85 -16.30
C SER A 55 4.35 8.60 -14.99
N ARG A 56 4.56 9.92 -14.93
CA ARG A 56 4.55 10.68 -13.67
C ARG A 56 3.15 10.82 -13.05
N LEU A 57 2.13 11.05 -13.86
CA LEU A 57 0.76 11.20 -13.36
C LEU A 57 0.22 9.90 -12.76
N PRO A 58 0.31 8.72 -13.45
CA PRO A 58 -0.05 7.44 -12.86
C PRO A 58 0.71 7.16 -11.57
N GLN A 59 2.03 7.41 -11.55
CA GLN A 59 2.87 7.21 -10.38
C GLN A 59 2.43 8.09 -9.19
N ALA A 60 2.14 9.36 -9.42
CA ALA A 60 1.67 10.29 -8.38
C ALA A 60 0.28 9.89 -7.83
N ILE A 61 -0.67 9.49 -8.70
CA ILE A 61 -1.98 8.98 -8.30
C ILE A 61 -1.82 7.71 -7.46
N THR A 62 -0.97 6.79 -7.93
CA THR A 62 -0.71 5.53 -7.23
C THR A 62 -0.08 5.77 -5.86
N ALA A 63 0.91 6.66 -5.75
CA ALA A 63 1.53 7.04 -4.48
C ALA A 63 0.51 7.63 -3.50
N LEU A 64 -0.32 8.57 -3.95
CA LEU A 64 -1.36 9.21 -3.15
C LEU A 64 -2.32 8.19 -2.56
N LEU A 65 -2.87 7.32 -3.39
CA LEU A 65 -3.89 6.35 -2.98
C LEU A 65 -3.29 5.19 -2.18
N SER A 66 -2.10 4.71 -2.54
CA SER A 66 -1.38 3.67 -1.77
C SER A 66 -1.07 4.15 -0.36
N GLY A 67 -0.59 5.39 -0.23
CA GLY A 67 -0.31 5.98 1.08
C GLY A 67 -1.54 6.08 1.95
N ALA A 68 -2.65 6.57 1.40
CA ALA A 68 -3.94 6.62 2.09
C ALA A 68 -4.43 5.21 2.50
N ALA A 69 -4.33 4.23 1.59
CA ALA A 69 -4.77 2.86 1.81
C ALA A 69 -3.96 2.15 2.91
N LEU A 70 -2.63 2.20 2.83
CA LEU A 70 -1.76 1.57 3.83
C LEU A 70 -1.91 2.21 5.20
N ALA A 71 -1.96 3.56 5.28
CA ALA A 71 -2.16 4.26 6.54
C ALA A 71 -3.52 3.93 7.17
N THR A 72 -4.57 3.86 6.37
CA THR A 72 -5.90 3.42 6.83
C THR A 72 -5.87 1.99 7.33
N SER A 73 -5.31 1.07 6.55
CA SER A 73 -5.14 -0.33 6.93
C SER A 73 -4.42 -0.46 8.27
N GLY A 74 -3.32 0.27 8.46
CA GLY A 74 -2.60 0.32 9.72
C GLY A 74 -3.43 0.82 10.89
N LEU A 75 -4.15 1.93 10.74
CA LEU A 75 -5.03 2.48 11.77
C LEU A 75 -6.11 1.48 12.20
N LEU A 76 -6.76 0.84 11.24
CA LEU A 76 -7.79 -0.16 11.50
C LEU A 76 -7.23 -1.35 12.28
N LEU A 77 -6.06 -1.88 11.88
CA LEU A 77 -5.40 -3.00 12.56
C LEU A 77 -4.94 -2.60 13.97
N GLN A 78 -4.31 -1.43 14.15
CA GLN A 78 -3.90 -0.93 15.46
C GLN A 78 -5.08 -0.82 16.42
N THR A 79 -6.23 -0.38 15.94
CA THR A 79 -7.44 -0.28 16.75
C THR A 79 -8.05 -1.65 17.01
N ALA A 80 -8.18 -2.51 15.99
CA ALA A 80 -8.77 -3.84 16.11
C ALA A 80 -7.98 -4.72 17.07
N PHE A 81 -6.65 -4.65 17.05
CA PHE A 81 -5.76 -5.48 17.86
C PHE A 81 -5.28 -4.79 19.13
N ARG A 82 -5.69 -3.53 19.37
CA ARG A 82 -5.21 -2.71 20.49
C ARG A 82 -3.69 -2.76 20.65
N ASN A 83 -3.01 -2.86 19.53
CA ASN A 83 -1.57 -2.94 19.46
C ASN A 83 -1.03 -1.85 18.55
N PRO A 84 -0.24 -0.90 19.07
CA PRO A 84 0.31 0.18 18.27
C PRO A 84 1.27 -0.31 17.18
N LEU A 85 1.79 -1.53 17.29
CA LEU A 85 2.70 -2.14 16.31
C LEU A 85 1.97 -3.01 15.28
N ALA A 86 0.64 -3.09 15.31
CA ALA A 86 -0.11 -3.83 14.31
C ALA A 86 -0.08 -3.08 12.97
N GLY A 87 0.36 -3.76 11.93
CA GLY A 87 0.40 -3.27 10.55
C GLY A 87 0.13 -4.40 9.57
N PRO A 88 -0.23 -4.11 8.33
CA PRO A 88 -0.52 -5.14 7.32
C PRO A 88 0.67 -6.06 7.07
N ASP A 89 1.90 -5.55 7.18
CA ASP A 89 3.13 -6.32 7.01
C ASP A 89 3.32 -7.35 8.13
N VAL A 90 2.95 -7.01 9.36
CA VAL A 90 3.07 -7.87 10.54
C VAL A 90 2.13 -9.08 10.47
N PHE A 91 1.00 -8.94 9.77
CA PHE A 91 0.05 -10.04 9.56
C PHE A 91 0.43 -10.97 8.40
N GLY A 92 1.60 -10.77 7.76
CA GLY A 92 2.08 -11.62 6.70
C GLY A 92 1.33 -11.48 5.37
N ILE A 93 0.45 -10.48 5.22
CA ILE A 93 -0.31 -10.24 3.98
C ILE A 93 0.63 -9.98 2.82
N SER A 94 1.60 -9.08 3.01
CA SER A 94 2.64 -8.78 2.02
C SER A 94 3.54 -9.98 1.75
N SER A 95 3.81 -10.81 2.77
CA SER A 95 4.61 -12.05 2.61
C SER A 95 3.86 -13.10 1.78
N GLY A 96 2.53 -13.22 1.95
CA GLY A 96 1.69 -14.08 1.14
C GLY A 96 1.66 -13.65 -0.32
N ALA A 97 1.51 -12.35 -0.57
CA ALA A 97 1.62 -11.79 -1.91
C ALA A 97 3.01 -12.08 -2.51
N GLY A 98 4.08 -11.83 -1.74
CA GLY A 98 5.46 -12.10 -2.15
C GLY A 98 5.72 -13.56 -2.50
N LEU A 99 5.19 -14.49 -1.72
CA LEU A 99 5.32 -15.93 -2.02
C LEU A 99 4.62 -16.29 -3.33
N ALA A 100 3.40 -15.82 -3.54
CA ALA A 100 2.67 -16.10 -4.77
C ALA A 100 3.36 -15.53 -6.01
N VAL A 101 3.89 -14.31 -5.90
CA VAL A 101 4.71 -13.69 -6.96
C VAL A 101 6.02 -14.45 -7.17
N ALA A 102 6.68 -14.88 -6.08
CA ALA A 102 7.89 -15.70 -6.16
C ALA A 102 7.65 -17.00 -6.92
N ILE A 103 6.55 -17.68 -6.65
CA ILE A 103 6.16 -18.90 -7.40
C ILE A 103 6.05 -18.58 -8.89
N VAL A 104 5.37 -17.51 -9.26
CA VAL A 104 5.18 -17.12 -10.68
C VAL A 104 6.50 -16.71 -11.32
N MET A 105 7.28 -15.83 -10.70
CA MET A 105 8.51 -15.29 -11.28
C MET A 105 9.67 -16.30 -11.28
N LEU A 106 9.84 -17.05 -10.19
CA LEU A 106 10.99 -17.91 -9.99
C LEU A 106 10.78 -19.32 -10.57
N ALA A 107 9.56 -19.88 -10.50
CA ALA A 107 9.27 -21.20 -11.07
C ALA A 107 9.24 -21.16 -12.61
N PHE A 108 8.87 -20.02 -13.20
CA PHE A 108 8.85 -19.86 -14.67
C PHE A 108 10.11 -19.19 -15.24
N GLY A 109 11.20 -19.08 -14.44
CA GLY A 109 12.53 -18.64 -14.89
C GLY A 109 12.64 -17.19 -15.33
N GLY A 110 11.77 -16.30 -14.83
CA GLY A 110 11.79 -14.88 -15.17
C GLY A 110 11.32 -14.53 -16.60
N ASN A 111 11.27 -15.52 -17.48
CA ASN A 111 10.66 -15.43 -18.80
C ASN A 111 9.25 -15.98 -18.71
N ILE A 112 8.32 -15.14 -18.31
CA ILE A 112 6.90 -15.50 -18.36
C ILE A 112 6.42 -15.30 -19.81
N SER A 113 6.75 -16.24 -20.67
CA SER A 113 5.96 -16.50 -21.87
C SER A 113 4.69 -17.21 -21.39
N LEU A 114 3.70 -16.43 -21.01
CA LEU A 114 2.39 -16.91 -20.57
C LEU A 114 1.53 -17.36 -21.77
N ASP A 115 2.17 -17.77 -22.86
CA ASP A 115 1.49 -18.36 -24.04
C ASP A 115 0.67 -19.59 -23.68
N HIS A 116 0.90 -20.21 -22.53
CA HIS A 116 0.17 -21.38 -22.07
C HIS A 116 -0.85 -21.14 -20.94
N LEU A 117 -0.90 -19.93 -20.38
CA LEU A 117 -1.91 -19.55 -19.38
C LEU A 117 -2.90 -18.52 -19.98
N SER A 118 -3.35 -18.76 -21.20
CA SER A 118 -4.47 -18.02 -21.78
C SER A 118 -5.74 -18.40 -21.01
N LEU A 119 -6.01 -17.67 -19.92
CA LEU A 119 -7.36 -17.55 -19.39
C LEU A 119 -8.15 -16.82 -20.49
N GLY A 120 -8.90 -17.57 -21.29
CA GLY A 120 -9.60 -17.17 -22.51
C GLY A 120 -10.65 -16.04 -22.37
N PHE A 121 -10.50 -15.16 -21.42
CA PHE A 121 -11.33 -13.98 -21.18
C PHE A 121 -10.70 -12.68 -21.64
N LEU A 122 -9.43 -12.65 -22.08
CA LEU A 122 -8.67 -11.43 -22.32
C LEU A 122 -7.99 -11.41 -23.71
N ASP A 123 -8.57 -12.05 -24.70
CA ASP A 123 -8.12 -11.96 -26.09
C ASP A 123 -8.36 -10.54 -26.64
N GLY A 124 -7.43 -9.64 -26.34
CA GLY A 124 -7.28 -8.35 -26.98
C GLY A 124 -5.89 -8.24 -27.59
N GLU A 125 -5.77 -7.72 -28.78
CA GLU A 125 -4.56 -7.65 -29.65
C GLU A 125 -3.30 -6.96 -29.05
N CYS A 126 -3.24 -6.72 -27.72
CA CYS A 126 -2.12 -6.13 -26.99
C CYS A 126 -1.47 -7.14 -26.01
N GLY A 127 -1.53 -8.45 -26.31
CA GLY A 127 -1.47 -9.56 -25.35
C GLY A 127 -0.16 -9.82 -24.62
N TYR A 128 1.02 -9.54 -25.18
CA TYR A 128 2.26 -10.15 -24.64
C TYR A 128 2.86 -9.44 -23.41
N ALA A 129 2.80 -8.13 -23.31
CA ALA A 129 3.32 -7.39 -22.17
C ALA A 129 2.31 -7.27 -21.00
N ILE A 130 1.03 -7.23 -21.33
CA ILE A 130 -0.06 -7.17 -20.34
C ILE A 130 -0.22 -8.51 -19.62
N GLY A 131 0.03 -9.64 -20.28
CA GLY A 131 -0.08 -10.98 -19.70
C GLY A 131 0.84 -11.20 -18.48
N GLY A 132 2.12 -10.82 -18.59
CA GLY A 132 3.09 -11.01 -17.49
C GLY A 132 2.78 -10.19 -16.25
N PHE A 133 2.45 -8.92 -16.42
CA PHE A 133 2.08 -8.04 -15.32
C PHE A 133 0.77 -8.48 -14.66
N MET A 134 -0.24 -8.86 -15.43
CA MET A 134 -1.52 -9.35 -14.91
C MET A 134 -1.35 -10.65 -14.11
N ALA A 135 -0.46 -11.55 -14.52
CA ALA A 135 -0.18 -12.75 -13.75
C ALA A 135 0.46 -12.44 -12.39
N ILE A 136 1.42 -11.50 -12.36
CA ILE A 136 2.03 -11.01 -11.12
C ILE A 136 0.95 -10.37 -10.23
N LEU A 137 0.11 -9.50 -10.78
CA LEU A 137 -0.94 -8.81 -10.07
C LEU A 137 -1.97 -9.77 -9.47
N VAL A 138 -2.48 -10.70 -10.27
CA VAL A 138 -3.45 -11.71 -9.83
C VAL A 138 -2.84 -12.64 -8.79
N SER A 139 -1.60 -13.10 -9.00
CA SER A 139 -0.91 -13.94 -8.02
C SER A 139 -0.65 -13.23 -6.70
N ALA A 140 -0.16 -11.99 -6.74
CA ALA A 140 0.05 -11.17 -5.55
C ALA A 140 -1.25 -10.97 -4.76
N PHE A 141 -2.32 -10.63 -5.46
CA PHE A 141 -3.64 -10.45 -4.85
C PHE A 141 -4.16 -11.76 -4.25
N ALA A 142 -4.06 -12.87 -4.99
CA ALA A 142 -4.48 -14.19 -4.52
C ALA A 142 -3.68 -14.64 -3.28
N GLY A 143 -2.35 -14.46 -3.28
CA GLY A 143 -1.49 -14.77 -2.15
C GLY A 143 -1.80 -13.94 -0.90
N ALA A 144 -2.04 -12.64 -1.07
CA ALA A 144 -2.47 -11.74 0.01
C ALA A 144 -3.82 -12.15 0.58
N MET A 145 -4.79 -12.45 -0.29
CA MET A 145 -6.14 -12.89 0.10
C MET A 145 -6.13 -14.26 0.78
N LEU A 146 -5.25 -15.18 0.36
CA LEU A 146 -5.07 -16.48 1.00
C LEU A 146 -4.60 -16.30 2.46
N VAL A 147 -3.55 -15.52 2.68
CA VAL A 147 -3.07 -15.22 4.04
C VAL A 147 -4.14 -14.51 4.86
N MET A 148 -4.85 -13.54 4.27
CA MET A 148 -5.97 -12.88 4.92
C MET A 148 -7.07 -13.88 5.32
N GLY A 149 -7.40 -14.83 4.44
CA GLY A 149 -8.35 -15.92 4.71
C GLY A 149 -7.89 -16.79 5.89
N ILE A 150 -6.62 -17.16 5.93
CA ILE A 150 -6.01 -17.92 7.04
C ILE A 150 -6.15 -17.12 8.36
N ILE A 151 -5.75 -15.85 8.39
CA ILE A 151 -5.84 -15.00 9.58
C ILE A 151 -7.30 -14.85 10.03
N THR A 152 -8.22 -14.66 9.09
CA THR A 152 -9.65 -14.53 9.38
C THR A 152 -10.23 -15.84 9.93
N ALA A 153 -9.83 -16.99 9.40
CA ALA A 153 -10.23 -18.31 9.91
C ALA A 153 -9.72 -18.52 11.34
N PHE A 154 -8.44 -18.22 11.61
CA PHE A 154 -7.90 -18.30 12.97
C PHE A 154 -8.56 -17.29 13.91
N SER A 155 -8.93 -16.10 13.45
CA SER A 155 -9.64 -15.10 14.23
C SER A 155 -11.02 -15.58 14.72
N ALA A 156 -11.61 -16.57 14.04
CA ALA A 156 -12.87 -17.19 14.50
C ALA A 156 -12.68 -18.14 15.67
N ILE A 157 -11.47 -18.73 15.83
CA ILE A 157 -11.14 -19.75 16.84
C ILE A 157 -10.38 -19.10 18.00
N VAL A 158 -9.42 -18.22 17.70
CA VAL A 158 -8.50 -17.61 18.66
C VAL A 158 -9.11 -16.31 19.20
N ARG A 159 -9.24 -16.22 20.51
CA ARG A 159 -9.76 -15.02 21.19
C ARG A 159 -8.67 -13.98 21.48
N SER A 160 -7.40 -14.42 21.61
CA SER A 160 -6.27 -13.54 21.96
C SER A 160 -5.73 -12.84 20.70
N TYR A 161 -5.69 -11.52 20.75
CA TYR A 161 -5.09 -10.70 19.70
C TYR A 161 -3.59 -10.94 19.53
N THR A 162 -2.87 -11.14 20.63
CA THR A 162 -1.43 -11.42 20.62
C THR A 162 -1.14 -12.75 19.90
N VAL A 163 -1.94 -13.79 20.16
CA VAL A 163 -1.77 -15.08 19.48
C VAL A 163 -2.05 -14.94 17.97
N LEU A 164 -3.06 -14.17 17.60
CA LEU A 164 -3.38 -13.94 16.17
C LEU A 164 -2.24 -13.19 15.45
N LEU A 165 -1.62 -12.23 16.12
CA LEU A 165 -0.46 -11.52 15.62
C LEU A 165 0.74 -12.45 15.44
N ILE A 166 0.99 -13.35 16.41
CA ILE A 166 2.05 -14.35 16.32
C ILE A 166 1.78 -15.31 15.15
N ILE A 167 0.53 -15.75 14.94
CA ILE A 167 0.16 -16.58 13.79
C ILE A 167 0.50 -15.86 12.48
N GLY A 168 0.17 -14.57 12.36
CA GLY A 168 0.53 -13.76 11.18
C GLY A 168 2.04 -13.72 10.92
N LEU A 169 2.83 -13.50 11.98
CA LEU A 169 4.29 -13.55 11.91
C LEU A 169 4.81 -14.92 11.47
N MET A 170 4.27 -16.01 12.02
CA MET A 170 4.67 -17.37 11.66
C MET A 170 4.33 -17.68 10.18
N VAL A 171 3.16 -17.26 9.70
CA VAL A 171 2.81 -17.35 8.28
C VAL A 171 3.80 -16.57 7.42
N GLY A 172 4.19 -15.37 7.86
CA GLY A 172 5.22 -14.56 7.19
C GLY A 172 6.58 -15.28 7.13
N TYR A 173 7.03 -15.90 8.20
CA TYR A 173 8.28 -16.67 8.23
C TYR A 173 8.22 -17.92 7.35
N LEU A 174 7.10 -18.65 7.32
CA LEU A 174 6.91 -19.79 6.43
C LEU A 174 6.97 -19.35 4.95
N ALA A 175 6.30 -18.25 4.60
CA ALA A 175 6.38 -17.68 3.27
C ALA A 175 7.81 -17.26 2.91
N GLY A 176 8.52 -16.59 3.82
CA GLY A 176 9.93 -16.18 3.63
C GLY A 176 10.85 -17.37 3.43
N SER A 177 10.68 -18.45 4.18
CA SER A 177 11.44 -19.69 4.00
C SER A 177 11.19 -20.34 2.63
N ALA A 178 9.93 -20.41 2.20
CA ALA A 178 9.57 -20.92 0.88
C ALA A 178 10.15 -20.04 -0.25
N ILE A 179 10.11 -18.71 -0.10
CA ILE A 179 10.75 -17.76 -1.05
C ILE A 179 12.26 -18.01 -1.13
N SER A 180 12.92 -18.24 0.01
CA SER A 180 14.37 -18.51 0.04
C SER A 180 14.73 -19.80 -0.69
N LEU A 181 13.90 -20.85 -0.56
CA LEU A 181 14.07 -22.09 -1.31
C LEU A 181 13.88 -21.87 -2.82
N LEU A 182 12.83 -21.14 -3.21
CA LEU A 182 12.59 -20.81 -4.61
C LEU A 182 13.76 -20.02 -5.22
N ASN A 183 14.28 -19.02 -4.50
CA ASN A 183 15.44 -18.24 -4.94
C ASN A 183 16.69 -19.12 -5.13
N PHE A 184 16.91 -20.12 -4.24
CA PHE A 184 18.06 -21.01 -4.33
C PHE A 184 18.04 -21.89 -5.60
N PHE A 185 16.86 -22.32 -6.05
CA PHE A 185 16.70 -23.16 -7.23
C PHE A 185 16.45 -22.36 -8.53
N SER A 186 16.32 -21.04 -8.46
CA SER A 186 15.94 -20.22 -9.61
C SER A 186 17.15 -19.70 -10.38
N THR A 187 16.89 -19.10 -11.57
CA THR A 187 17.90 -18.42 -12.39
C THR A 187 18.27 -17.05 -11.81
N ALA A 188 19.47 -16.55 -12.14
CA ALA A 188 19.93 -15.24 -11.70
C ALA A 188 18.99 -14.09 -12.17
N GLU A 189 18.45 -14.18 -13.40
CA GLU A 189 17.49 -13.22 -13.93
C GLU A 189 16.17 -13.23 -13.17
N GLY A 190 15.65 -14.42 -12.85
CA GLY A 190 14.42 -14.58 -12.06
C GLY A 190 14.57 -13.98 -10.67
N VAL A 191 15.67 -14.28 -9.98
CA VAL A 191 15.99 -13.71 -8.66
C VAL A 191 16.11 -12.19 -8.74
N LYS A 192 16.81 -11.64 -9.75
CA LYS A 192 16.94 -10.20 -9.95
C LYS A 192 15.57 -9.53 -10.15
N SER A 193 14.72 -10.09 -11.00
CA SER A 193 13.39 -9.57 -11.27
C SER A 193 12.49 -9.57 -10.02
N TYR A 194 12.53 -10.66 -9.25
CA TYR A 194 11.81 -10.77 -7.99
C TYR A 194 12.30 -9.75 -6.95
N LEU A 195 13.63 -9.57 -6.82
CA LEU A 195 14.20 -8.57 -5.91
C LEU A 195 13.79 -7.15 -6.27
N ILE A 196 13.77 -6.80 -7.57
CA ILE A 196 13.33 -5.47 -8.04
C ILE A 196 11.85 -5.26 -7.68
N TRP A 197 10.99 -6.25 -7.94
CA TRP A 197 9.58 -6.17 -7.55
C TRP A 197 9.42 -6.02 -6.03
N GLY A 198 10.20 -6.76 -5.23
CA GLY A 198 10.18 -6.72 -3.77
C GLY A 198 10.68 -5.40 -3.15
N MET A 199 11.38 -4.57 -3.91
CA MET A 199 11.83 -3.25 -3.48
C MET A 199 10.68 -2.23 -3.38
N GLY A 200 9.54 -2.52 -3.99
CA GLY A 200 8.38 -1.65 -4.04
C GLY A 200 8.59 -0.40 -4.90
N SER A 201 7.59 -0.07 -5.71
CA SER A 201 7.62 1.14 -6.55
C SER A 201 6.21 1.56 -6.92
N PHE A 202 5.94 2.87 -6.88
CA PHE A 202 4.71 3.42 -7.43
C PHE A 202 4.75 3.60 -8.95
N GLY A 203 5.95 3.53 -9.55
CA GLY A 203 6.16 3.68 -10.99
C GLY A 203 5.85 2.42 -11.81
N ASN A 204 5.48 1.31 -11.17
CA ASN A 204 5.13 0.07 -11.86
C ASN A 204 3.72 0.08 -12.47
N VAL A 205 2.92 1.11 -12.17
CA VAL A 205 1.51 1.22 -12.56
C VAL A 205 1.37 2.18 -13.73
N SER A 206 0.94 1.68 -14.88
CA SER A 206 0.63 2.48 -16.08
C SER A 206 -0.74 3.16 -15.97
N MET A 207 -1.02 4.16 -16.82
CA MET A 207 -2.34 4.81 -16.87
C MET A 207 -3.46 3.80 -17.14
N GLY A 208 -3.18 2.76 -17.94
CA GLY A 208 -4.12 1.67 -18.21
C GLY A 208 -4.51 0.89 -16.95
N GLU A 209 -3.60 0.74 -16.02
CA GLU A 209 -3.77 -0.02 -14.76
C GLU A 209 -4.37 0.83 -13.65
N VAL A 210 -4.10 2.15 -13.63
CA VAL A 210 -4.69 3.11 -12.70
C VAL A 210 -6.22 3.02 -12.70
N ARG A 211 -6.85 2.77 -13.86
CA ARG A 211 -8.31 2.61 -13.99
C ARG A 211 -8.86 1.46 -13.15
N TRP A 212 -8.05 0.43 -12.86
CA TRP A 212 -8.42 -0.68 -11.97
C TRP A 212 -8.01 -0.41 -10.53
N PHE A 213 -6.81 0.13 -10.33
CA PHE A 213 -6.27 0.42 -9.01
C PHE A 213 -7.14 1.42 -8.22
N VAL A 214 -7.56 2.52 -8.88
CA VAL A 214 -8.32 3.61 -8.25
C VAL A 214 -9.66 3.15 -7.68
N PRO A 215 -10.54 2.46 -8.42
CA PRO A 215 -11.85 2.04 -7.90
C PRO A 215 -11.73 1.08 -6.71
N PHE A 216 -10.84 0.09 -6.77
CA PHE A 216 -10.66 -0.86 -5.68
C PHE A 216 -10.13 -0.18 -4.41
N THR A 217 -9.16 0.73 -4.57
CA THR A 217 -8.60 1.48 -3.43
C THR A 217 -9.64 2.42 -2.84
N ILE A 218 -10.37 3.18 -3.65
CA ILE A 218 -11.42 4.09 -3.18
C ILE A 218 -12.54 3.31 -2.49
N LEU A 219 -12.96 2.18 -3.01
CA LEU A 219 -13.98 1.32 -2.40
C LEU A 219 -13.55 0.90 -0.99
N GLY A 220 -12.29 0.45 -0.81
CA GLY A 220 -11.77 0.09 0.50
C GLY A 220 -11.68 1.28 1.47
N LEU A 221 -11.25 2.45 0.97
CA LEU A 221 -11.20 3.67 1.77
C LEU A 221 -12.61 4.12 2.20
N LEU A 222 -13.59 4.10 1.31
CA LEU A 222 -14.98 4.41 1.63
C LEU A 222 -15.59 3.40 2.61
N ALA A 223 -15.32 2.10 2.42
CA ALA A 223 -15.76 1.06 3.34
C ALA A 223 -15.18 1.27 4.75
N SER A 224 -13.93 1.75 4.86
CA SER A 224 -13.31 2.05 6.16
C SER A 224 -14.02 3.20 6.90
N LEU A 225 -14.56 4.19 6.18
CA LEU A 225 -15.33 5.29 6.79
C LEU A 225 -16.61 4.82 7.46
N LEU A 226 -17.23 3.75 6.96
CA LEU A 226 -18.41 3.15 7.57
C LEU A 226 -18.12 2.53 8.95
N LEU A 227 -16.85 2.18 9.19
CA LEU A 227 -16.40 1.57 10.44
C LEU A 227 -16.08 2.58 11.57
N ILE A 228 -16.17 3.89 11.33
CA ILE A 228 -15.85 4.94 12.32
C ILE A 228 -16.62 4.73 13.65
N LYS A 229 -17.91 4.48 13.57
CA LYS A 229 -18.75 4.28 14.78
C LYS A 229 -18.34 3.04 15.57
N PRO A 230 -18.28 1.84 14.96
CA PRO A 230 -17.85 0.65 15.67
C PRO A 230 -16.39 0.71 16.14
N LEU A 231 -15.47 1.38 15.42
CA LEU A 231 -14.11 1.60 15.88
C LEU A 231 -14.05 2.42 17.17
N ASN A 232 -14.87 3.48 17.27
CA ASN A 232 -14.95 4.28 18.48
C ASN A 232 -15.53 3.47 19.65
N ALA A 233 -16.49 2.58 19.41
CA ALA A 233 -17.00 1.68 20.42
C ALA A 233 -15.91 0.71 20.91
N LEU A 234 -15.09 0.17 20.00
CA LEU A 234 -13.96 -0.72 20.35
C LEU A 234 -12.91 -0.05 21.25
N LEU A 235 -12.70 1.27 21.15
CA LEU A 235 -11.80 2.00 22.05
C LEU A 235 -12.20 1.84 23.53
N LEU A 236 -13.50 1.77 23.81
CA LEU A 236 -14.03 1.62 25.16
C LEU A 236 -14.01 0.17 25.68
N GLY A 237 -13.80 -0.78 24.80
CA GLY A 237 -13.73 -2.20 25.12
C GLY A 237 -14.69 -3.06 24.32
N GLU A 238 -14.33 -4.34 24.12
CA GLU A 238 -15.19 -5.28 23.38
C GLU A 238 -16.54 -5.48 24.05
N GLN A 239 -16.55 -5.68 25.36
CA GLN A 239 -17.79 -5.84 26.14
C GLN A 239 -18.69 -4.60 26.03
N TYR A 240 -18.08 -3.41 26.08
CA TYR A 240 -18.82 -2.17 25.92
C TYR A 240 -19.40 -2.03 24.51
N ALA A 241 -18.61 -2.35 23.49
CA ALA A 241 -19.06 -2.31 22.11
C ALA A 241 -20.20 -3.34 21.84
N GLU A 242 -20.12 -4.52 22.47
CA GLU A 242 -21.16 -5.55 22.41
C GLU A 242 -22.46 -5.07 23.05
N ASN A 243 -22.37 -4.44 24.24
CA ASN A 243 -23.53 -3.83 24.92
C ASN A 243 -24.18 -2.69 24.10
N LEU A 244 -23.41 -2.00 23.26
CA LEU A 244 -23.90 -1.01 22.29
C LEU A 244 -24.54 -1.64 21.04
N GLY A 245 -24.59 -2.97 20.96
CA GLY A 245 -25.22 -3.72 19.86
C GLY A 245 -24.29 -4.00 18.67
N PHE A 246 -22.98 -3.78 18.79
CA PHE A 246 -22.05 -4.13 17.74
C PHE A 246 -21.63 -5.61 17.85
N PRO A 247 -21.90 -6.47 16.83
CA PRO A 247 -21.50 -7.86 16.84
C PRO A 247 -19.96 -7.96 16.63
N ILE A 248 -19.19 -8.12 17.71
CA ILE A 248 -17.72 -8.05 17.72
C ILE A 248 -17.09 -9.00 16.68
N ARG A 249 -17.59 -10.23 16.56
CA ARG A 249 -17.07 -11.20 15.59
C ARG A 249 -17.21 -10.71 14.13
N LYS A 250 -18.38 -10.17 13.77
CA LYS A 250 -18.61 -9.63 12.42
C LYS A 250 -17.77 -8.38 12.17
N LEU A 251 -17.64 -7.53 13.18
CA LEU A 251 -16.81 -6.33 13.12
C LEU A 251 -15.34 -6.67 12.90
N ARG A 252 -14.80 -7.65 13.63
CA ARG A 252 -13.42 -8.13 13.48
C ARG A 252 -13.18 -8.66 12.05
N ILE A 253 -14.09 -9.46 11.52
CA ILE A 253 -14.00 -9.97 10.15
C ILE A 253 -14.04 -8.81 9.15
N ALA A 254 -14.95 -7.85 9.30
CA ALA A 254 -15.04 -6.68 8.41
C ALA A 254 -13.76 -5.84 8.43
N LEU A 255 -13.18 -5.61 9.62
CA LEU A 255 -11.91 -4.92 9.77
C LEU A 255 -10.77 -5.66 9.05
N LEU A 256 -10.66 -6.97 9.24
CA LEU A 256 -9.64 -7.79 8.59
C LEU A 256 -9.82 -7.81 7.06
N VAL A 257 -11.04 -7.95 6.56
CA VAL A 257 -11.32 -7.98 5.13
C VAL A 257 -10.99 -6.65 4.46
N ILE A 258 -11.41 -5.52 5.05
CA ILE A 258 -11.14 -4.19 4.49
C ILE A 258 -9.64 -3.89 4.52
N THR A 259 -8.97 -4.16 5.63
CA THR A 259 -7.52 -3.93 5.75
C THR A 259 -6.73 -4.83 4.81
N GLY A 260 -7.11 -6.09 4.70
CA GLY A 260 -6.48 -7.03 3.81
C GLY A 260 -6.68 -6.69 2.35
N MET A 261 -7.88 -6.26 1.96
CA MET A 261 -8.15 -5.81 0.61
C MET A 261 -7.30 -4.59 0.25
N LEU A 262 -7.24 -3.57 1.14
CA LEU A 262 -6.41 -2.38 0.92
C LEU A 262 -4.93 -2.73 0.78
N ALA A 263 -4.40 -3.58 1.68
CA ALA A 263 -3.01 -4.01 1.63
C ALA A 263 -2.73 -4.89 0.40
N ALA A 264 -3.64 -5.82 0.05
CA ALA A 264 -3.51 -6.71 -1.09
C ALA A 264 -3.47 -5.93 -2.42
N VAL A 265 -4.38 -4.96 -2.59
CA VAL A 265 -4.40 -4.11 -3.79
C VAL A 265 -3.10 -3.33 -3.92
N VAL A 266 -2.65 -2.65 -2.85
CA VAL A 266 -1.38 -1.89 -2.91
C VAL A 266 -0.20 -2.82 -3.19
N THR A 267 -0.09 -3.96 -2.49
CA THR A 267 1.03 -4.89 -2.68
C THR A 267 1.03 -5.51 -4.08
N ALA A 268 -0.15 -5.81 -4.64
CA ALA A 268 -0.25 -6.36 -5.99
C ALA A 268 0.27 -5.39 -7.05
N PHE A 269 -0.13 -4.12 -6.99
CA PHE A 269 0.24 -3.11 -7.99
C PHE A 269 1.64 -2.50 -7.77
N CYS A 270 2.03 -2.27 -6.52
CA CYS A 270 3.24 -1.52 -6.17
C CYS A 270 4.36 -2.40 -5.60
N GLY A 271 4.13 -3.69 -5.40
CA GLY A 271 4.98 -4.52 -4.56
C GLY A 271 4.78 -4.26 -3.06
N PRO A 272 5.48 -5.01 -2.18
CA PRO A 272 5.40 -4.80 -0.75
C PRO A 272 5.96 -3.43 -0.36
N ILE A 273 5.21 -2.64 0.42
CA ILE A 273 5.63 -1.33 0.93
C ILE A 273 5.52 -1.34 2.46
N ALA A 274 6.66 -1.23 3.12
CA ALA A 274 6.75 -1.26 4.56
C ALA A 274 6.63 0.14 5.20
N PHE A 275 6.37 0.16 6.52
CA PHE A 275 6.39 1.32 7.42
C PHE A 275 5.30 2.38 7.23
N ILE A 276 4.78 2.64 6.05
CA ILE A 276 3.74 3.67 5.86
C ILE A 276 2.50 3.34 6.71
N GLY A 277 2.03 2.10 6.65
CA GLY A 277 0.88 1.65 7.43
C GLY A 277 1.11 1.66 8.94
N LEU A 278 2.35 1.44 9.37
CA LEU A 278 2.70 1.39 10.78
C LEU A 278 2.91 2.78 11.39
N ALA A 279 3.69 3.64 10.74
CA ALA A 279 4.11 4.93 11.28
C ALA A 279 3.04 6.03 11.16
N THR A 280 2.35 6.08 10.02
CA THR A 280 1.40 7.16 9.69
C THR A 280 0.27 7.35 10.71
N PRO A 281 -0.41 6.30 11.20
CA PRO A 281 -1.46 6.46 12.21
C PRO A 281 -0.94 7.09 13.51
N HIS A 282 0.30 6.83 13.87
CA HIS A 282 0.91 7.45 15.05
C HIS A 282 1.16 8.93 14.86
N ILE A 283 1.69 9.33 13.70
CA ILE A 283 1.87 10.75 13.36
C ILE A 283 0.51 11.46 13.36
N ALA A 284 -0.51 10.85 12.76
CA ALA A 284 -1.86 11.42 12.75
C ALA A 284 -2.43 11.59 14.15
N ARG A 285 -2.25 10.62 15.06
CA ARG A 285 -2.68 10.74 16.47
C ARG A 285 -1.99 11.89 17.20
N LEU A 286 -0.68 12.06 17.00
CA LEU A 286 0.07 13.17 17.59
C LEU A 286 -0.45 14.54 17.11
N LEU A 287 -0.78 14.65 15.83
CA LEU A 287 -1.28 15.89 15.24
C LEU A 287 -2.72 16.23 15.69
N VAL A 288 -3.59 15.22 15.68
CA VAL A 288 -5.02 15.41 16.00
C VAL A 288 -5.24 15.49 17.52
N GLY A 289 -4.36 14.88 18.33
CA GLY A 289 -4.46 14.85 19.79
C GLY A 289 -5.66 14.10 20.33
N THR A 290 -6.21 13.13 19.56
CA THR A 290 -7.36 12.33 19.98
C THR A 290 -7.33 10.93 19.35
N GLU A 291 -7.90 9.95 20.06
CA GLU A 291 -8.13 8.60 19.53
C GLU A 291 -9.48 8.46 18.80
N ASN A 292 -10.33 9.50 18.83
CA ASN A 292 -11.63 9.47 18.15
C ASN A 292 -11.45 9.32 16.62
N HIS A 293 -11.94 8.23 16.05
CA HIS A 293 -11.78 7.89 14.63
C HIS A 293 -12.50 8.86 13.67
N ARG A 294 -13.46 9.64 14.15
CA ARG A 294 -14.19 10.60 13.31
C ARG A 294 -13.26 11.66 12.67
N PRO A 295 -12.39 12.35 13.41
CA PRO A 295 -11.35 13.19 12.83
C PRO A 295 -10.07 12.43 12.50
N LEU A 296 -9.74 11.35 13.23
CA LEU A 296 -8.48 10.65 13.09
C LEU A 296 -8.35 9.90 11.77
N LEU A 297 -9.40 9.18 11.35
CA LEU A 297 -9.35 8.36 10.13
C LEU A 297 -9.13 9.22 8.86
N PRO A 298 -9.88 10.32 8.61
CA PRO A 298 -9.61 11.18 7.47
C PRO A 298 -8.22 11.82 7.51
N VAL A 299 -7.76 12.27 8.68
CA VAL A 299 -6.41 12.84 8.81
C VAL A 299 -5.34 11.77 8.57
N THR A 300 -5.56 10.54 8.98
CA THR A 300 -4.64 9.42 8.70
C THR A 300 -4.56 9.13 7.20
N MET A 301 -5.68 9.16 6.48
CA MET A 301 -5.71 9.02 5.02
C MET A 301 -4.89 10.13 4.34
N LEU A 302 -5.13 11.38 4.69
CA LEU A 302 -4.41 12.52 4.14
C LEU A 302 -2.91 12.48 4.49
N MET A 303 -2.58 12.12 5.72
CA MET A 303 -1.18 12.00 6.15
C MET A 303 -0.47 10.88 5.40
N GLY A 304 -1.13 9.72 5.20
CA GLY A 304 -0.58 8.61 4.42
C GLY A 304 -0.32 9.02 2.97
N ALA A 305 -1.25 9.72 2.34
CA ALA A 305 -1.08 10.26 1.01
C ALA A 305 0.11 11.23 0.93
N ALA A 306 0.24 12.15 1.89
CA ALA A 306 1.34 13.10 1.93
C ALA A 306 2.70 12.41 2.11
N ILE A 307 2.80 11.45 3.03
CA ILE A 307 4.04 10.70 3.27
C ILE A 307 4.45 9.88 2.05
N ALA A 308 3.50 9.18 1.40
CA ALA A 308 3.79 8.39 0.21
C ALA A 308 4.24 9.25 -0.96
N LEU A 309 3.59 10.40 -1.20
CA LEU A 309 4.02 11.37 -2.21
C LEU A 309 5.40 11.94 -1.91
N LEU A 310 5.70 12.24 -0.65
CA LEU A 310 7.03 12.71 -0.24
C LEU A 310 8.08 11.63 -0.47
N CYS A 311 7.84 10.38 -0.06
CA CYS A 311 8.74 9.27 -0.30
C CYS A 311 8.96 9.04 -1.80
N ASN A 312 7.90 9.09 -2.61
CA ASN A 312 8.00 8.95 -4.07
C ASN A 312 8.86 10.06 -4.68
N LEU A 313 8.66 11.31 -4.25
CA LEU A 313 9.46 12.44 -4.70
C LEU A 313 10.94 12.26 -4.38
N LEU A 314 11.27 11.79 -3.16
CA LEU A 314 12.64 11.51 -2.75
C LEU A 314 13.27 10.35 -3.55
N CYS A 315 12.50 9.32 -3.89
CA CYS A 315 12.96 8.22 -4.76
C CYS A 315 13.24 8.69 -6.19
N SER A 316 12.53 9.73 -6.65
CA SER A 316 12.62 10.27 -8.01
C SER A 316 13.63 11.41 -8.15
N LEU A 317 14.31 11.82 -7.05
CA LEU A 317 15.34 12.86 -7.12
C LEU A 317 16.46 12.44 -8.08
N PRO A 318 16.94 13.37 -8.91
CA PRO A 318 17.98 13.06 -9.89
C PRO A 318 19.23 12.55 -9.17
N SER A 319 19.62 11.31 -9.50
CA SER A 319 20.87 10.69 -9.06
C SER A 319 21.52 10.02 -10.27
N ASP A 320 22.84 10.09 -10.36
CA ASP A 320 23.61 9.42 -11.41
C ASP A 320 23.48 7.88 -11.34
N GLY A 321 22.91 7.36 -10.25
CA GLY A 321 22.74 5.92 -9.98
C GLY A 321 21.36 5.32 -10.29
N GLY A 322 20.38 6.12 -10.76
CA GLY A 322 19.01 5.63 -11.03
C GLY A 322 17.99 5.95 -9.94
N ILE A 323 16.83 5.28 -10.01
CA ILE A 323 15.71 5.48 -9.06
C ILE A 323 15.99 4.74 -7.75
N ILE A 324 15.90 5.46 -6.63
CA ILE A 324 16.08 4.88 -5.30
C ILE A 324 14.85 4.00 -4.96
N PRO A 325 15.04 2.75 -4.50
CA PRO A 325 13.94 1.88 -4.10
C PRO A 325 13.09 2.48 -2.98
N LEU A 326 11.76 2.34 -3.07
CA LEU A 326 10.84 2.91 -2.10
C LEU A 326 11.05 2.36 -0.69
N ASN A 327 11.32 1.06 -0.56
CA ASN A 327 11.58 0.40 0.72
C ASN A 327 12.96 0.76 1.33
N ALA A 328 13.82 1.50 0.64
CA ALA A 328 15.00 2.13 1.24
C ALA A 328 14.65 3.47 1.92
N VAL A 329 13.65 4.18 1.39
CA VAL A 329 13.26 5.52 1.86
C VAL A 329 12.22 5.47 2.99
N THR A 330 11.20 4.61 2.87
CA THR A 330 10.08 4.57 3.83
C THR A 330 10.50 4.25 5.28
N PRO A 331 11.48 3.33 5.55
CA PRO A 331 11.94 3.09 6.92
C PRO A 331 12.70 4.26 7.52
N LEU A 332 13.41 5.07 6.71
CA LEU A 332 14.13 6.23 7.20
C LEU A 332 13.20 7.26 7.87
N PHE A 333 11.96 7.35 7.41
CA PHE A 333 10.94 8.19 8.03
C PHE A 333 10.15 7.44 9.11
N GLY A 334 9.81 6.18 8.84
CA GLY A 334 8.94 5.41 9.73
C GLY A 334 9.59 4.98 11.03
N ALA A 335 10.81 4.46 10.98
CA ALA A 335 11.48 3.90 12.15
C ALA A 335 11.80 4.96 13.24
N PRO A 336 12.35 6.16 12.93
CA PRO A 336 12.60 7.19 13.95
C PRO A 336 11.32 7.65 14.66
N VAL A 337 10.21 7.77 13.92
CA VAL A 337 8.93 8.16 14.48
C VAL A 337 8.42 7.11 15.48
N ILE A 338 8.50 5.84 15.10
CA ILE A 338 8.06 4.73 15.97
C ILE A 338 8.92 4.68 17.22
N ILE A 339 10.26 4.76 17.08
CA ILE A 339 11.19 4.77 18.22
C ILE A 339 10.86 5.93 19.17
N TYR A 340 10.69 7.15 18.63
CA TYR A 340 10.34 8.32 19.44
C TYR A 340 9.04 8.12 20.24
N ILE A 341 8.01 7.55 19.61
CA ILE A 341 6.71 7.32 20.24
C ILE A 341 6.81 6.26 21.33
N LEU A 342 7.54 5.17 21.09
CA LEU A 342 7.72 4.10 22.06
C LEU A 342 8.48 4.58 23.31
N VAL A 343 9.55 5.36 23.12
CA VAL A 343 10.33 5.94 24.22
C VAL A 343 9.51 6.95 25.05
N ARG A 344 8.65 7.74 24.40
CA ARG A 344 7.84 8.75 25.10
C ARG A 344 6.62 8.18 25.84
N ARG A 345 6.23 6.95 25.55
CA ARG A 345 5.11 6.26 26.23
C ARG A 345 5.54 5.51 27.52
N GLN A 346 6.83 5.40 27.78
CA GLN A 346 7.38 4.93 29.07
C GLN A 346 7.46 6.09 30.04
#